data_e7a10742811a9e092fec7a987ad057f6
#
_entry.id   e7a10742811a9e092fec7a987ad057f6
#
_cell.length_a   1.000
_cell.length_b   1.000
_cell.length_c   1.000
_cell.angle_alpha   90.00
_cell.angle_beta   90.00
_cell.angle_gamma   90.00
#
_symmetry.space_group_name_H-M   'P 1'
#
loop_
_entity.id
_entity.type
_entity.pdbx_description
1 polymer ?
#
loop_
_entity_poly.entity_id
_entity_poly.type
_entity_poly.pdbx_seq_one_letter_code
_entity_poly.pdbx_strand_id
1 'polypeptide(L)'
;TEHEENPFGEIMDDYIDAKAAQEYGLDDATIAETVKQYDVITTPFGNLEEIINKYGTPRALWEAAPLLHDDDLQRCYHILCKMYPDYRQDADAFLKGNTACFCNMFIMRKDIFFDYCSWLFPILEEFDKQTDYGTYSKEALRTPGHLSERLLNIYLMHHKRIGSNWRFKELQCVHFTDPEPAEKLGPLTVYDKPIIPVVFAADDNYVPQLATTVYSAIKNADPNYLYDVVVLQ
;
A
#
# COMPACT_ATOMS: atom_id res chain seq x y z
N THR A 1 -11.22 14.58 -20.04
CA THR A 1 -11.75 13.43 -19.29
C THR A 1 -12.20 13.96 -17.95
N GLU A 2 -13.51 13.84 -17.63
CA GLU A 2 -14.02 14.13 -16.29
C GLU A 2 -13.40 13.09 -15.36
N HIS A 3 -12.63 13.54 -14.38
CA HIS A 3 -12.06 12.66 -13.35
C HIS A 3 -13.23 12.10 -12.54
N GLU A 4 -13.45 10.78 -12.60
CA GLU A 4 -14.39 10.12 -11.70
C GLU A 4 -13.77 10.12 -10.30
N GLU A 5 -14.29 10.92 -9.39
CA GLU A 5 -13.98 10.81 -7.96
C GLU A 5 -14.59 9.51 -7.44
N ASN A 6 -13.75 8.64 -6.90
CA ASN A 6 -14.27 7.48 -6.20
C ASN A 6 -14.83 7.88 -4.82
N PRO A 7 -15.59 6.99 -4.14
CA PRO A 7 -16.22 7.29 -2.85
C PRO A 7 -15.25 7.70 -1.73
N PHE A 8 -13.94 7.52 -1.93
CA PHE A 8 -12.89 7.83 -0.95
C PHE A 8 -12.15 9.14 -1.23
N GLY A 9 -12.63 9.96 -2.18
CA GLY A 9 -11.99 11.23 -2.55
C GLY A 9 -10.68 11.03 -3.33
N GLU A 10 -10.49 9.86 -3.94
CA GLU A 10 -9.33 9.54 -4.75
C GLU A 10 -9.62 9.93 -6.21
N ILE A 11 -8.58 10.40 -6.89
CA ILE A 11 -8.68 10.68 -8.33
C ILE A 11 -8.31 9.40 -9.09
N MET A 12 -9.11 9.09 -10.12
CA MET A 12 -8.79 8.02 -11.08
C MET A 12 -8.27 8.66 -12.36
N ASP A 13 -7.11 8.25 -12.83
CA ASP A 13 -6.50 8.71 -14.09
C ASP A 13 -5.99 7.51 -14.89
N ASP A 14 -5.72 7.70 -16.18
CA ASP A 14 -5.36 6.61 -17.06
C ASP A 14 -3.97 6.05 -16.71
N TYR A 15 -2.93 6.83 -16.87
CA TYR A 15 -1.55 6.43 -16.53
C TYR A 15 -0.68 7.64 -16.16
N ILE A 16 0.41 7.38 -15.46
CA ILE A 16 1.34 8.41 -15.08
C ILE A 16 2.28 8.75 -16.26
N ASP A 17 2.03 9.88 -16.92
CA ASP A 17 2.98 10.50 -17.86
C ASP A 17 3.65 11.73 -17.23
N ALA A 18 4.54 12.37 -17.95
CA ALA A 18 5.23 13.56 -17.46
C ALA A 18 4.28 14.73 -17.15
N LYS A 19 3.14 14.82 -17.86
CA LYS A 19 2.12 15.84 -17.62
C LYS A 19 1.33 15.53 -16.35
N ALA A 20 0.82 14.30 -16.19
CA ALA A 20 0.13 13.86 -15.01
C ALA A 20 1.02 13.94 -13.76
N ALA A 21 2.30 13.52 -13.88
CA ALA A 21 3.24 13.65 -12.77
C ALA A 21 3.43 15.10 -12.34
N GLN A 22 3.50 16.04 -13.27
CA GLN A 22 3.63 17.46 -12.95
C GLN A 22 2.31 18.04 -12.39
N GLU A 23 1.17 17.67 -12.95
CA GLU A 23 -0.16 18.13 -12.52
C GLU A 23 -0.46 17.75 -11.09
N TYR A 24 -0.16 16.50 -10.72
CA TYR A 24 -0.39 15.97 -9.38
C TYR A 24 0.79 16.17 -8.41
N GLY A 25 1.88 16.81 -8.85
CA GLY A 25 3.06 17.04 -8.02
C GLY A 25 3.85 15.77 -7.69
N LEU A 26 3.80 14.77 -8.57
CA LEU A 26 4.46 13.47 -8.44
C LEU A 26 5.78 13.37 -9.20
N ASP A 27 6.19 14.45 -9.85
CA ASP A 27 7.51 14.51 -10.49
C ASP A 27 8.65 14.53 -9.45
N ASP A 28 9.80 14.01 -9.83
CA ASP A 28 10.96 13.85 -8.94
C ASP A 28 11.39 15.15 -8.24
N ALA A 29 11.30 16.28 -8.92
CA ALA A 29 11.72 17.57 -8.37
C ALA A 29 10.76 18.05 -7.29
N THR A 30 9.44 17.95 -7.55
CA THR A 30 8.38 18.33 -6.62
C THR A 30 8.39 17.42 -5.38
N ILE A 31 8.51 16.11 -5.57
CA ILE A 31 8.61 15.16 -4.47
C ILE A 31 9.87 15.42 -3.63
N ALA A 32 11.04 15.61 -4.27
CA ALA A 32 12.30 15.88 -3.58
C ALA A 32 12.24 17.16 -2.73
N GLU A 33 11.54 18.20 -3.21
CA GLU A 33 11.36 19.43 -2.45
C GLU A 33 10.34 19.25 -1.30
N THR A 34 9.26 18.52 -1.56
CA THR A 34 8.21 18.25 -0.57
C THR A 34 8.77 17.46 0.62
N VAL A 35 9.54 16.40 0.39
CA VAL A 35 10.11 15.57 1.48
C VAL A 35 11.16 16.31 2.33
N LYS A 36 11.74 17.41 1.86
CA LYS A 36 12.61 18.28 2.68
C LYS A 36 11.81 19.13 3.66
N GLN A 37 10.57 19.46 3.32
CA GLN A 37 9.74 20.38 4.10
C GLN A 37 8.88 19.67 5.13
N TYR A 38 8.53 18.39 4.90
CA TYR A 38 7.60 17.64 5.73
C TYR A 38 8.21 16.35 6.26
N ASP A 39 7.81 15.97 7.44
CA ASP A 39 8.32 14.79 8.12
C ASP A 39 7.41 13.57 7.93
N VAL A 40 6.10 13.82 7.73
CA VAL A 40 5.06 12.83 7.46
C VAL A 40 4.13 13.35 6.38
N ILE A 41 3.98 12.58 5.31
CA ILE A 41 3.06 12.85 4.20
C ILE A 41 2.11 11.68 4.09
N THR A 42 0.81 11.95 3.99
CA THR A 42 -0.25 10.95 3.88
C THR A 42 -1.20 11.28 2.75
N THR A 43 -2.11 10.36 2.44
CA THR A 43 -3.34 10.69 1.70
C THR A 43 -4.21 11.62 2.55
N PRO A 44 -5.18 12.33 1.94
CA PRO A 44 -6.06 13.22 2.68
C PRO A 44 -6.86 12.51 3.77
N PHE A 45 -7.07 13.20 4.88
CA PHE A 45 -8.02 12.77 5.92
C PHE A 45 -9.43 13.19 5.50
N GLY A 46 -10.15 12.24 4.92
CA GLY A 46 -11.52 12.46 4.47
C GLY A 46 -12.56 12.31 5.57
N ASN A 47 -13.69 13.05 5.44
CA ASN A 47 -14.85 12.88 6.30
C ASN A 47 -15.69 11.70 5.81
N LEU A 48 -15.79 10.65 6.61
CA LEU A 48 -16.52 9.42 6.26
C LEU A 48 -18.01 9.62 6.02
N GLU A 49 -18.64 10.65 6.62
CA GLU A 49 -20.04 10.97 6.37
C GLU A 49 -20.25 11.54 4.97
N GLU A 50 -19.27 12.29 4.45
CA GLU A 50 -19.32 12.88 3.12
C GLU A 50 -18.92 11.88 2.04
N ILE A 51 -17.94 11.03 2.33
CA ILE A 51 -17.38 10.04 1.40
C ILE A 51 -18.27 8.78 1.35
N ILE A 52 -18.82 8.36 2.50
CA ILE A 52 -19.60 7.14 2.64
C ILE A 52 -20.85 7.44 3.45
N ASN A 53 -21.85 8.02 2.82
CA ASN A 53 -23.14 8.48 3.38
C ASN A 53 -23.86 7.51 4.35
N LYS A 54 -23.35 6.31 4.58
CA LYS A 54 -24.04 5.26 5.33
C LYS A 54 -23.38 4.91 6.65
N TYR A 55 -22.07 5.07 6.78
CA TYR A 55 -21.34 4.44 7.88
C TYR A 55 -20.71 5.39 8.89
N GLY A 56 -20.45 6.64 8.54
CA GLY A 56 -20.03 7.73 9.43
C GLY A 56 -18.80 7.54 10.33
N THR A 57 -18.44 6.31 10.69
CA THR A 57 -17.28 6.05 11.58
C THR A 57 -16.43 4.89 11.08
N PRO A 58 -15.11 4.85 11.39
CA PRO A 58 -14.25 3.73 11.06
C PRO A 58 -14.73 2.38 11.61
N ARG A 59 -15.36 2.38 12.79
CA ARG A 59 -15.98 1.19 13.38
C ARG A 59 -17.15 0.70 12.54
N ALA A 60 -18.11 1.57 12.25
CA ALA A 60 -19.28 1.20 11.46
C ALA A 60 -18.92 0.77 10.05
N LEU A 61 -17.90 1.39 9.46
CA LEU A 61 -17.36 0.98 8.17
C LEU A 61 -16.76 -0.43 8.22
N TRP A 62 -16.07 -0.79 9.30
CA TRP A 62 -15.54 -2.15 9.49
C TRP A 62 -16.66 -3.18 9.62
N GLU A 63 -17.63 -2.92 10.50
CA GLU A 63 -18.78 -3.81 10.77
C GLU A 63 -19.66 -4.03 9.52
N ALA A 64 -19.64 -3.08 8.58
CA ALA A 64 -20.37 -3.18 7.32
C ALA A 64 -19.59 -3.86 6.19
N ALA A 65 -18.28 -4.09 6.36
CA ALA A 65 -17.46 -4.70 5.34
C ALA A 65 -17.74 -6.21 5.22
N PRO A 66 -18.29 -6.71 4.09
CA PRO A 66 -18.83 -8.07 4.01
C PRO A 66 -17.77 -9.18 4.08
N LEU A 67 -16.49 -8.81 3.96
CA LEU A 67 -15.37 -9.75 3.91
C LEU A 67 -14.49 -9.70 5.17
N LEU A 68 -14.84 -8.86 6.14
CA LEU A 68 -14.09 -8.72 7.39
C LEU A 68 -14.89 -9.30 8.54
N HIS A 69 -14.20 -9.82 9.54
CA HIS A 69 -14.82 -10.30 10.76
C HIS A 69 -14.88 -9.19 11.79
N ASP A 70 -16.07 -8.96 12.38
CA ASP A 70 -16.31 -7.87 13.35
C ASP A 70 -15.39 -7.97 14.57
N ASP A 71 -15.16 -9.18 15.04
CA ASP A 71 -14.33 -9.47 16.22
C ASP A 71 -12.85 -9.08 16.02
N ASP A 72 -12.38 -9.01 14.79
CA ASP A 72 -10.97 -8.73 14.51
C ASP A 72 -10.57 -7.31 14.87
N LEU A 73 -11.40 -6.34 14.55
CA LEU A 73 -11.15 -4.95 14.96
C LEU A 73 -11.14 -4.82 16.48
N GLN A 74 -12.08 -5.48 17.15
CA GLN A 74 -12.17 -5.46 18.61
C GLN A 74 -10.97 -6.16 19.25
N ARG A 75 -10.52 -7.29 18.70
CA ARG A 75 -9.31 -8.00 19.15
C ARG A 75 -8.07 -7.12 19.00
N CYS A 76 -7.87 -6.52 17.82
CA CYS A 76 -6.77 -5.61 17.57
C CYS A 76 -6.78 -4.39 18.52
N TYR A 77 -7.95 -3.80 18.78
CA TYR A 77 -8.11 -2.72 19.76
C TYR A 77 -7.68 -3.14 21.16
N HIS A 78 -8.09 -4.34 21.63
CA HIS A 78 -7.69 -4.84 22.95
C HIS A 78 -6.20 -5.09 23.05
N ILE A 79 -5.57 -5.64 21.99
CA ILE A 79 -4.14 -5.85 21.92
C ILE A 79 -3.41 -4.50 21.98
N LEU A 80 -3.81 -3.54 21.16
CA LEU A 80 -3.25 -2.19 21.18
C LEU A 80 -3.32 -1.57 22.57
N CYS A 81 -4.50 -1.56 23.20
CA CYS A 81 -4.70 -0.96 24.52
C CYS A 81 -3.93 -1.65 25.64
N LYS A 82 -3.66 -2.96 25.50
CA LYS A 82 -2.86 -3.73 26.44
C LYS A 82 -1.37 -3.47 26.28
N MET A 83 -0.89 -3.43 25.05
CA MET A 83 0.54 -3.22 24.75
C MET A 83 0.96 -1.76 24.89
N TYR A 84 0.09 -0.85 24.47
CA TYR A 84 0.34 0.58 24.42
C TYR A 84 -0.83 1.38 25.00
N PRO A 85 -1.00 1.38 26.34
CA PRO A 85 -2.15 2.01 27.02
C PRO A 85 -2.33 3.49 26.71
N ASP A 86 -1.22 4.21 26.42
CA ASP A 86 -1.22 5.64 26.11
C ASP A 86 -1.93 5.97 24.80
N TYR A 87 -2.09 4.98 23.89
CA TYR A 87 -2.80 5.11 22.62
C TYR A 87 -4.32 4.89 22.75
N ARG A 88 -4.82 4.44 23.91
CA ARG A 88 -6.24 4.14 24.11
C ARG A 88 -7.14 5.31 23.76
N GLN A 89 -6.80 6.50 24.23
CA GLN A 89 -7.59 7.70 23.98
C GLN A 89 -7.71 7.99 22.48
N ASP A 90 -6.62 7.83 21.74
CA ASP A 90 -6.56 8.09 20.31
C ASP A 90 -7.30 7.00 19.51
N ALA A 91 -7.20 5.75 19.94
CA ALA A 91 -7.96 4.63 19.37
C ALA A 91 -9.48 4.82 19.56
N ASP A 92 -9.91 5.24 20.76
CA ASP A 92 -11.32 5.54 21.04
C ASP A 92 -11.81 6.72 20.19
N ALA A 93 -11.02 7.78 20.11
CA ALA A 93 -11.36 8.96 19.32
C ALA A 93 -11.45 8.63 17.83
N PHE A 94 -10.51 7.83 17.30
CA PHE A 94 -10.53 7.39 15.91
C PHE A 94 -11.75 6.52 15.60
N LEU A 95 -11.98 5.46 16.38
CA LEU A 95 -13.06 4.50 16.11
C LEU A 95 -14.47 5.10 16.22
N LYS A 96 -14.63 6.17 16.98
CA LYS A 96 -15.89 6.92 17.17
C LYS A 96 -15.97 8.18 16.33
N GLY A 97 -14.87 8.62 15.77
CA GLY A 97 -14.78 9.80 14.90
C GLY A 97 -15.33 9.53 13.50
N ASN A 98 -15.31 10.57 12.69
CA ASN A 98 -15.78 10.49 11.30
C ASN A 98 -14.66 10.80 10.27
N THR A 99 -13.40 10.81 10.68
CA THR A 99 -12.29 11.20 9.82
C THR A 99 -11.25 10.09 9.75
N ALA A 100 -10.83 9.73 8.54
CA ALA A 100 -9.78 8.73 8.31
C ALA A 100 -9.01 9.02 7.02
N CYS A 101 -7.75 8.56 6.97
CA CYS A 101 -7.01 8.35 5.73
C CYS A 101 -6.89 6.84 5.47
N PHE A 102 -6.88 6.45 4.20
CA PHE A 102 -6.87 5.06 3.77
C PHE A 102 -5.65 4.73 2.93
N CYS A 103 -5.59 3.48 2.50
CA CYS A 103 -4.63 2.91 1.55
C CYS A 103 -3.22 2.63 2.10
N ASN A 104 -2.93 2.79 3.38
CA ASN A 104 -1.56 2.61 3.92
C ASN A 104 -0.47 3.34 3.10
N MET A 105 -0.83 4.48 2.49
CA MET A 105 0.07 5.26 1.66
C MET A 105 0.63 6.43 2.45
N PHE A 106 1.93 6.43 2.61
CA PHE A 106 2.63 7.49 3.34
C PHE A 106 4.08 7.62 2.90
N ILE A 107 4.64 8.81 3.09
CA ILE A 107 6.08 9.05 3.07
C ILE A 107 6.44 9.57 4.43
N MET A 108 7.38 8.93 5.10
CA MET A 108 7.83 9.31 6.44
C MET A 108 9.34 9.49 6.47
N ARG A 109 9.80 10.42 7.30
CA ARG A 109 11.22 10.49 7.65
C ARG A 109 11.66 9.14 8.25
N LYS A 110 12.87 8.71 7.93
CA LYS A 110 13.36 7.35 8.20
C LYS A 110 13.24 6.95 9.69
N ASP A 111 13.52 7.84 10.60
CA ASP A 111 13.40 7.58 12.04
C ASP A 111 11.95 7.39 12.49
N ILE A 112 11.01 8.20 11.96
CA ILE A 112 9.57 8.06 12.21
C ILE A 112 9.05 6.74 11.63
N PHE A 113 9.48 6.37 10.43
CA PHE A 113 9.11 5.11 9.81
C PHE A 113 9.53 3.90 10.64
N PHE A 114 10.77 3.88 11.13
CA PHE A 114 11.23 2.78 11.98
C PHE A 114 10.53 2.75 13.34
N ASP A 115 10.21 3.91 13.92
CA ASP A 115 9.42 3.99 15.14
C ASP A 115 8.01 3.42 14.91
N TYR A 116 7.36 3.84 13.83
CA TYR A 116 6.06 3.31 13.42
C TYR A 116 6.09 1.80 13.21
N CYS A 117 7.07 1.27 12.49
CA CYS A 117 7.21 -0.17 12.27
C CYS A 117 7.42 -0.93 13.59
N SER A 118 8.25 -0.39 14.49
CA SER A 118 8.52 -0.99 15.80
C SER A 118 7.31 -1.00 16.71
N TRP A 119 6.36 -0.10 16.50
CA TRP A 119 5.09 -0.05 17.19
C TRP A 119 4.04 -0.93 16.50
N LEU A 120 3.93 -0.89 15.18
CA LEU A 120 2.90 -1.59 14.40
C LEU A 120 3.06 -3.11 14.42
N PHE A 121 4.25 -3.60 14.07
CA PHE A 121 4.45 -5.03 13.85
C PHE A 121 4.22 -5.90 15.09
N PRO A 122 4.62 -5.52 16.32
CA PRO A 122 4.28 -6.29 17.50
C PRO A 122 2.78 -6.44 17.75
N ILE A 123 1.97 -5.42 17.37
CA ILE A 123 0.50 -5.48 17.48
C ILE A 123 -0.04 -6.52 16.50
N LEU A 124 0.41 -6.47 15.24
CA LEU A 124 -0.03 -7.40 14.20
C LEU A 124 0.44 -8.83 14.48
N GLU A 125 1.66 -9.03 14.97
CA GLU A 125 2.16 -10.34 15.40
C GLU A 125 1.34 -10.93 16.54
N GLU A 126 0.95 -10.10 17.52
CA GLU A 126 0.11 -10.57 18.61
C GLU A 126 -1.32 -10.85 18.13
N PHE A 127 -1.83 -10.08 17.17
CA PHE A 127 -3.10 -10.35 16.50
C PHE A 127 -3.05 -11.70 15.77
N ASP A 128 -2.00 -11.98 15.01
CA ASP A 128 -1.81 -13.25 14.30
C ASP A 128 -1.81 -14.45 15.25
N LYS A 129 -1.10 -14.33 16.38
CA LYS A 129 -1.06 -15.42 17.40
C LYS A 129 -2.43 -15.73 18.00
N GLN A 130 -3.32 -14.75 18.05
CA GLN A 130 -4.65 -14.87 18.65
C GLN A 130 -5.76 -15.15 17.62
N THR A 131 -5.42 -15.24 16.33
CA THR A 131 -6.38 -15.41 15.25
C THR A 131 -6.30 -16.81 14.65
N ASP A 132 -7.45 -17.50 14.59
CA ASP A 132 -7.56 -18.73 13.83
C ASP A 132 -8.04 -18.42 12.41
N TYR A 133 -7.12 -18.49 11.48
CA TYR A 133 -7.39 -18.22 10.05
C TYR A 133 -8.09 -19.38 9.32
N GLY A 134 -8.33 -20.52 9.99
CA GLY A 134 -8.92 -21.70 9.35
C GLY A 134 -10.32 -21.49 8.79
N THR A 135 -11.03 -20.46 9.25
CA THR A 135 -12.38 -20.09 8.79
C THR A 135 -12.41 -18.89 7.85
N TYR A 136 -11.24 -18.28 7.56
CA TYR A 136 -11.19 -17.07 6.76
C TYR A 136 -11.28 -17.37 5.27
N SER A 137 -12.03 -16.53 4.54
CA SER A 137 -11.98 -16.51 3.09
C SER A 137 -10.60 -16.00 2.61
N LYS A 138 -10.28 -16.21 1.35
CA LYS A 138 -9.05 -15.70 0.74
C LYS A 138 -8.93 -14.17 0.91
N GLU A 139 -10.04 -13.47 0.82
CA GLU A 139 -10.14 -12.02 0.98
C GLU A 139 -9.93 -11.62 2.44
N ALA A 140 -10.54 -12.36 3.38
CA ALA A 140 -10.39 -12.12 4.82
C ALA A 140 -8.96 -12.33 5.34
N LEU A 141 -8.14 -13.12 4.65
CA LEU A 141 -6.70 -13.24 4.98
C LEU A 141 -5.94 -11.91 4.88
N ARG A 142 -6.50 -10.90 4.22
CA ARG A 142 -5.95 -9.54 4.17
C ARG A 142 -6.30 -8.68 5.39
N THR A 143 -7.01 -9.22 6.38
CA THR A 143 -7.39 -8.50 7.61
C THR A 143 -6.23 -7.75 8.29
N PRO A 144 -5.01 -8.31 8.44
CA PRO A 144 -3.88 -7.54 9.00
C PRO A 144 -3.56 -6.26 8.21
N GLY A 145 -3.68 -6.30 6.88
CA GLY A 145 -3.51 -5.11 6.03
C GLY A 145 -4.58 -4.04 6.31
N HIS A 146 -5.83 -4.44 6.43
CA HIS A 146 -6.92 -3.53 6.78
C HIS A 146 -6.81 -2.98 8.21
N LEU A 147 -6.33 -3.79 9.17
CA LEU A 147 -6.04 -3.32 10.52
C LEU A 147 -4.90 -2.30 10.53
N SER A 148 -3.85 -2.52 9.73
CA SER A 148 -2.72 -1.58 9.66
C SER A 148 -3.13 -0.19 9.18
N GLU A 149 -4.12 -0.08 8.29
CA GLU A 149 -4.69 1.23 7.90
C GLU A 149 -5.31 1.97 9.09
N ARG A 150 -6.07 1.27 9.94
CA ARG A 150 -6.68 1.86 11.13
C ARG A 150 -5.62 2.23 12.17
N LEU A 151 -4.63 1.37 12.34
CA LEU A 151 -3.51 1.60 13.24
C LEU A 151 -2.66 2.79 12.80
N LEU A 152 -2.44 3.01 11.50
CA LEU A 152 -1.77 4.21 10.99
C LEU A 152 -2.47 5.49 11.45
N ASN A 153 -3.79 5.55 11.31
CA ASN A 153 -4.59 6.70 11.76
C ASN A 153 -4.41 6.95 13.26
N ILE A 154 -4.51 5.89 14.08
CA ILE A 154 -4.36 5.98 15.53
C ILE A 154 -2.94 6.46 15.90
N TYR A 155 -1.91 5.93 15.25
CA TYR A 155 -0.52 6.34 15.45
C TYR A 155 -0.33 7.83 15.17
N LEU A 156 -0.81 8.31 14.03
CA LEU A 156 -0.69 9.71 13.65
C LEU A 156 -1.49 10.64 14.58
N MET A 157 -2.70 10.24 14.98
CA MET A 157 -3.51 10.99 15.94
C MET A 157 -2.81 11.11 17.30
N HIS A 158 -2.23 10.01 17.79
CA HIS A 158 -1.46 10.01 19.02
C HIS A 158 -0.34 11.03 18.98
N HIS A 159 0.51 10.97 17.95
CA HIS A 159 1.64 11.87 17.81
C HIS A 159 1.24 13.34 17.62
N LYS A 160 0.14 13.60 16.94
CA LYS A 160 -0.45 14.95 16.88
C LYS A 160 -0.91 15.42 18.26
N ARG A 161 -1.57 14.58 19.04
CA ARG A 161 -2.09 14.90 20.38
C ARG A 161 -0.99 15.16 21.39
N ILE A 162 0.06 14.35 21.41
CA ILE A 162 1.18 14.54 22.37
C ILE A 162 2.13 15.69 21.97
N GLY A 163 1.86 16.37 20.87
CA GLY A 163 2.63 17.52 20.42
C GLY A 163 3.99 17.16 19.81
N SER A 164 4.09 16.04 19.09
CA SER A 164 5.26 15.77 18.26
C SER A 164 5.47 16.91 17.29
N ASN A 165 6.70 17.44 17.22
CA ASN A 165 7.04 18.56 16.33
C ASN A 165 7.16 18.13 14.85
N TRP A 166 6.39 17.16 14.42
CA TRP A 166 6.39 16.68 13.05
C TRP A 166 5.61 17.63 12.16
N ARG A 167 6.15 17.89 10.99
CA ARG A 167 5.49 18.67 9.93
C ARG A 167 4.72 17.72 9.06
N PHE A 168 3.39 17.85 9.07
CA PHE A 168 2.47 17.00 8.31
C PHE A 168 2.08 17.65 6.99
N LYS A 169 1.88 16.83 5.96
CA LYS A 169 1.33 17.21 4.68
C LYS A 169 0.37 16.13 4.20
N GLU A 170 -0.73 16.53 3.62
CA GLU A 170 -1.65 15.66 2.87
C GLU A 170 -1.44 15.91 1.38
N LEU A 171 -1.31 14.84 0.60
CA LEU A 171 -1.26 14.87 -0.86
C LEU A 171 -2.42 14.07 -1.41
N GLN A 172 -2.99 14.57 -2.48
CA GLN A 172 -4.07 13.89 -3.19
C GLN A 172 -3.63 12.48 -3.60
N CYS A 173 -4.48 11.49 -3.30
CA CYS A 173 -4.30 10.15 -3.80
C CYS A 173 -4.80 10.06 -5.24
N VAL A 174 -3.98 9.53 -6.13
CA VAL A 174 -4.32 9.30 -7.53
C VAL A 174 -4.09 7.83 -7.85
N HIS A 175 -5.11 7.17 -8.38
CA HIS A 175 -5.00 5.81 -8.90
C HIS A 175 -4.84 5.85 -10.42
N PHE A 176 -3.75 5.32 -10.92
CA PHE A 176 -3.54 5.12 -12.34
C PHE A 176 -4.06 3.75 -12.74
N THR A 177 -5.06 3.73 -13.62
CA THR A 177 -5.73 2.49 -14.03
C THR A 177 -4.92 1.67 -15.00
N ASP A 178 -4.08 2.35 -15.80
CA ASP A 178 -3.15 1.73 -16.74
C ASP A 178 -1.73 1.90 -16.23
N PRO A 179 -1.01 0.81 -15.91
CA PRO A 179 0.35 0.89 -15.36
C PRO A 179 1.36 1.46 -16.35
N GLU A 180 1.08 1.34 -17.63
CA GLU A 180 1.92 1.86 -18.70
C GLU A 180 1.03 2.50 -19.78
N PRO A 181 1.50 3.61 -20.40
CA PRO A 181 0.88 4.03 -21.64
C PRO A 181 0.89 2.82 -22.55
N ALA A 182 -0.24 2.56 -23.23
CA ALA A 182 -0.23 1.61 -24.33
C ALA A 182 0.92 2.07 -25.25
N GLU A 183 2.11 1.60 -24.99
CA GLU A 183 3.22 1.83 -25.87
C GLU A 183 2.72 1.37 -27.21
N LYS A 184 2.65 2.31 -28.15
CA LYS A 184 2.70 1.92 -29.54
C LYS A 184 3.99 1.13 -29.60
N LEU A 185 3.86 -0.20 -29.49
CA LEU A 185 4.95 -1.11 -29.73
C LEU A 185 5.63 -0.53 -30.97
N GLY A 186 6.86 -0.07 -30.81
CA GLY A 186 7.64 0.38 -31.94
C GLY A 186 7.55 -0.68 -33.01
N PRO A 187 7.86 -0.39 -34.26
CA PRO A 187 7.74 -1.38 -35.33
C PRO A 187 8.35 -2.67 -34.80
N LEU A 188 7.55 -3.75 -34.82
CA LEU A 188 7.95 -5.09 -34.38
C LEU A 188 9.38 -5.29 -34.85
N THR A 189 10.31 -5.41 -33.91
CA THR A 189 11.70 -5.68 -34.25
C THR A 189 11.67 -7.05 -34.91
N VAL A 190 11.76 -7.07 -36.25
CA VAL A 190 11.86 -8.31 -36.98
C VAL A 190 13.26 -8.83 -36.69
N TYR A 191 13.32 -9.81 -35.82
CA TYR A 191 14.57 -10.48 -35.53
C TYR A 191 14.93 -11.39 -36.71
N ASP A 192 16.16 -11.28 -37.19
CA ASP A 192 16.67 -12.13 -38.28
C ASP A 192 16.83 -13.62 -37.88
N LYS A 193 16.59 -13.94 -36.58
CA LYS A 193 16.76 -15.27 -36.02
C LYS A 193 15.44 -15.75 -35.39
N PRO A 194 15.16 -17.06 -35.45
CA PRO A 194 14.04 -17.64 -34.74
C PRO A 194 14.13 -17.39 -33.23
N ILE A 195 13.00 -17.10 -32.60
CA ILE A 195 12.91 -16.86 -31.16
C ILE A 195 12.50 -18.15 -30.46
N ILE A 196 13.22 -18.49 -29.40
CA ILE A 196 12.89 -19.58 -28.47
C ILE A 196 12.40 -18.94 -27.17
N PRO A 197 11.10 -19.02 -26.84
CA PRO A 197 10.61 -18.57 -25.54
C PRO A 197 11.06 -19.56 -24.44
N VAL A 198 11.62 -19.01 -23.37
CA VAL A 198 12.06 -19.78 -22.20
C VAL A 198 11.41 -19.18 -20.97
N VAL A 199 10.63 -19.99 -20.25
CA VAL A 199 9.93 -19.55 -19.03
C VAL A 199 10.54 -20.25 -17.83
N PHE A 200 10.94 -19.49 -16.84
CA PHE A 200 11.32 -19.98 -15.52
C PHE A 200 10.24 -19.57 -14.50
N ALA A 201 10.06 -20.42 -13.50
CA ALA A 201 9.24 -20.07 -12.33
C ALA A 201 10.10 -20.31 -11.08
N ALA A 202 10.22 -19.30 -10.23
CA ALA A 202 10.97 -19.42 -8.99
C ALA A 202 10.42 -18.42 -7.96
N ASP A 203 10.41 -18.82 -6.69
CA ASP A 203 10.22 -17.93 -5.57
C ASP A 203 11.57 -17.36 -5.08
N ASP A 204 11.52 -16.45 -4.11
CA ASP A 204 12.71 -15.76 -3.59
C ASP A 204 13.77 -16.70 -3.02
N ASN A 205 13.40 -17.91 -2.56
CA ASN A 205 14.32 -18.88 -1.99
C ASN A 205 15.18 -19.56 -3.06
N TYR A 206 14.72 -19.54 -4.31
CA TYR A 206 15.39 -20.22 -5.43
C TYR A 206 16.13 -19.26 -6.39
N VAL A 207 16.24 -17.98 -6.04
CA VAL A 207 16.94 -16.98 -6.87
C VAL A 207 18.38 -17.38 -7.21
N PRO A 208 19.23 -17.92 -6.29
CA PRO A 208 20.59 -18.36 -6.64
C PRO A 208 20.61 -19.51 -7.64
N GLN A 209 19.70 -20.48 -7.51
CA GLN A 209 19.57 -21.63 -8.41
C GLN A 209 19.07 -21.17 -9.78
N LEU A 210 18.08 -20.27 -9.81
CA LEU A 210 17.58 -19.65 -11.02
C LEU A 210 18.71 -18.92 -11.75
N ALA A 211 19.48 -18.07 -11.06
CA ALA A 211 20.59 -17.33 -11.65
C ALA A 211 21.64 -18.28 -12.27
N THR A 212 21.96 -19.38 -11.60
CA THR A 212 22.88 -20.40 -12.12
C THR A 212 22.32 -21.07 -13.37
N THR A 213 21.01 -21.39 -13.37
CA THR A 213 20.34 -22.02 -14.50
C THR A 213 20.29 -21.09 -15.71
N VAL A 214 19.90 -19.84 -15.50
CA VAL A 214 19.87 -18.81 -16.56
C VAL A 214 21.27 -18.57 -17.12
N TYR A 215 22.28 -18.44 -16.28
CA TYR A 215 23.68 -18.30 -16.70
C TYR A 215 24.15 -19.50 -17.55
N SER A 216 23.84 -20.73 -17.11
CA SER A 216 24.17 -21.93 -17.87
C SER A 216 23.46 -21.97 -19.22
N ALA A 217 22.17 -21.60 -19.27
CA ALA A 217 21.41 -21.53 -20.50
C ALA A 217 22.03 -20.51 -21.49
N ILE A 218 22.36 -19.31 -21.02
CA ILE A 218 23.00 -18.27 -21.85
C ILE A 218 24.36 -18.74 -22.36
N LYS A 219 25.17 -19.36 -21.50
CA LYS A 219 26.51 -19.82 -21.88
C LYS A 219 26.51 -20.91 -22.94
N ASN A 220 25.45 -21.73 -22.97
CA ASN A 220 25.31 -22.84 -23.89
C ASN A 220 24.30 -22.54 -25.02
N ALA A 221 23.82 -21.30 -25.12
CA ALA A 221 22.85 -20.87 -26.12
C ALA A 221 23.42 -21.00 -27.53
N ASP A 222 22.62 -21.53 -28.46
CA ASP A 222 22.96 -21.55 -29.87
C ASP A 222 22.87 -20.14 -30.46
N PRO A 223 23.94 -19.60 -31.03
CA PRO A 223 23.97 -18.24 -31.58
C PRO A 223 23.03 -18.04 -32.78
N ASN A 224 22.46 -19.09 -33.35
CA ASN A 224 21.51 -19.02 -34.44
C ASN A 224 20.08 -18.69 -33.97
N TYR A 225 19.81 -18.70 -32.67
CA TYR A 225 18.51 -18.39 -32.09
C TYR A 225 18.59 -17.18 -31.17
N LEU A 226 17.46 -16.55 -30.96
CA LEU A 226 17.22 -15.59 -29.87
C LEU A 226 16.41 -16.28 -28.77
N TYR A 227 16.75 -16.00 -27.54
CA TYR A 227 16.06 -16.56 -26.38
C TYR A 227 15.31 -15.44 -25.66
N ASP A 228 13.98 -15.56 -25.64
CA ASP A 228 13.11 -14.65 -24.89
C ASP A 228 12.87 -15.26 -23.52
N VAL A 229 13.49 -14.69 -22.48
CA VAL A 229 13.52 -15.27 -21.14
C VAL A 229 12.54 -14.51 -20.23
N VAL A 230 11.52 -15.22 -19.76
CA VAL A 230 10.54 -14.73 -18.81
C VAL A 230 10.70 -15.44 -17.48
N VAL A 231 10.73 -14.72 -16.38
CA VAL A 231 10.74 -15.26 -15.01
C VAL A 231 9.41 -14.94 -14.35
N LEU A 232 8.68 -15.99 -13.94
CA LEU A 232 7.46 -15.89 -13.16
C LEU A 232 7.82 -16.01 -11.67
N GLN A 233 7.35 -15.06 -10.88
CA GLN A 233 7.43 -15.03 -9.41
C GLN A 233 6.09 -15.36 -8.76
#